data_9052e69826c0a8882ba963d5f8ebc31f
#
_entry.id   9052e69826c0a8882ba963d5f8ebc31f
#
_cell.length_a   1.000
_cell.length_b   1.000
_cell.length_c   1.000
_cell.angle_alpha   90.00
_cell.angle_beta   90.00
_cell.angle_gamma   90.00
#
_symmetry.space_group_name_H-M   'P 1'
#
loop_
_entity.id
_entity.type
_entity.pdbx_description
1 polymer ?
#
loop_
_entity_poly.entity_id
_entity_poly.type
_entity_poly.pdbx_seq_one_letter_code
_entity_poly.pdbx_strand_id
1 'polypeptide(L)'
;MRDYESRASAEVLVTLGDNDYTRGRSFRANWTSTFGWLSAAGMGVAGTLGNHDVQFNRGRYEFGLLNMPGPYYVRRVNDVELIVLDSNAITSAQTRWLQLTLARRSGLRRIVVFHHPPFTCGGHLGSTTVRRAWVPLFERYGVRVVLSGHDHNYQRFARNGVTYVVHGGGGAGLYKLRACPRGYPPRLAARVGYGFLYLMVEPNGVAVEVLDLAGKSIDRFRVT
;
A
#
# COMPACT_ATOMS: atom_id res chain seq x y z
N MET A 1 11.10 -11.78 -3.96
CA MET A 1 11.17 -10.39 -4.45
C MET A 1 12.48 -10.13 -5.15
N ARG A 2 13.64 -10.23 -4.50
CA ARG A 2 14.97 -9.96 -5.12
C ARG A 2 15.21 -10.73 -6.42
N ASP A 3 14.90 -12.03 -6.43
CA ASP A 3 15.10 -12.87 -7.63
C ASP A 3 14.12 -12.51 -8.76
N TYR A 4 12.95 -11.98 -8.42
CA TYR A 4 12.01 -11.46 -9.41
C TYR A 4 12.49 -10.12 -9.97
N GLU A 5 13.02 -9.25 -9.11
CA GLU A 5 13.57 -7.95 -9.50
C GLU A 5 14.70 -8.07 -10.50
N SER A 6 15.58 -9.07 -10.36
CA SER A 6 16.65 -9.32 -11.33
C SER A 6 16.16 -9.58 -12.77
N ARG A 7 14.86 -9.91 -12.92
CA ARG A 7 14.22 -10.19 -14.21
C ARG A 7 13.34 -9.05 -14.74
N ALA A 8 12.84 -8.20 -13.85
CA ALA A 8 11.73 -7.30 -14.14
C ALA A 8 12.00 -5.82 -13.85
N SER A 9 13.16 -5.47 -13.30
CA SER A 9 13.61 -4.08 -13.02
C SER A 9 12.52 -3.18 -12.43
N ALA A 10 12.47 -3.00 -11.12
CA ALA A 10 11.57 -2.07 -10.46
C ALA A 10 12.32 -0.81 -10.00
N GLU A 11 11.66 0.32 -9.99
CA GLU A 11 12.25 1.61 -9.66
C GLU A 11 12.06 2.00 -8.19
N VAL A 12 11.00 1.49 -7.57
CA VAL A 12 10.66 1.82 -6.19
C VAL A 12 10.00 0.65 -5.46
N LEU A 13 10.44 0.39 -4.24
CA LEU A 13 9.73 -0.43 -3.28
C LEU A 13 8.73 0.44 -2.52
N VAL A 14 7.46 0.05 -2.49
CA VAL A 14 6.42 0.69 -1.70
C VAL A 14 6.07 -0.22 -0.52
N THR A 15 6.19 0.28 0.71
CA THR A 15 5.73 -0.46 1.89
C THR A 15 4.30 -0.06 2.25
N LEU A 16 3.53 -1.00 2.79
CA LEU A 16 2.12 -0.80 3.13
C LEU A 16 1.90 -0.62 4.65
N GLY A 17 2.95 -0.22 5.38
CA GLY A 17 2.93 -0.02 6.82
C GLY A 17 3.23 -1.29 7.61
N ASP A 18 3.33 -1.12 8.94
CA ASP A 18 3.79 -2.15 9.88
C ASP A 18 5.17 -2.70 9.46
N ASN A 19 6.09 -1.78 9.23
CA ASN A 19 7.44 -2.06 8.80
C ASN A 19 8.29 -2.66 9.91
N ASP A 20 7.91 -2.42 11.17
CA ASP A 20 8.62 -2.90 12.37
C ASP A 20 7.67 -3.42 13.45
N TYR A 21 7.91 -4.67 13.87
CA TYR A 21 7.26 -5.30 15.03
C TYR A 21 8.19 -5.37 16.26
N THR A 22 9.42 -4.82 16.17
CA THR A 22 10.43 -4.89 17.24
C THR A 22 10.44 -3.67 18.14
N ARG A 23 9.52 -2.73 17.93
CA ARG A 23 9.46 -1.45 18.67
C ARG A 23 10.71 -0.58 18.43
N GLY A 24 11.23 -0.59 17.22
CA GLY A 24 12.44 0.12 16.82
C GLY A 24 13.76 -0.53 17.24
N ARG A 25 13.71 -1.55 18.12
CA ARG A 25 14.95 -2.13 18.69
C ARG A 25 15.86 -2.79 17.66
N SER A 26 15.29 -3.42 16.67
CA SER A 26 16.03 -4.13 15.61
C SER A 26 15.66 -3.67 14.20
N PHE A 27 14.85 -2.62 14.07
CA PHE A 27 14.30 -2.23 12.76
C PHE A 27 15.41 -1.97 11.74
N ARG A 28 16.43 -1.16 12.09
CA ARG A 28 17.55 -0.87 11.17
C ARG A 28 18.27 -2.13 10.73
N ALA A 29 18.58 -3.04 11.66
CA ALA A 29 19.30 -4.28 11.35
C ALA A 29 18.43 -5.18 10.45
N ASN A 30 17.16 -5.37 10.80
CA ASN A 30 16.21 -6.17 10.02
C ASN A 30 15.98 -5.59 8.63
N TRP A 31 15.80 -4.27 8.54
CA TRP A 31 15.66 -3.58 7.25
C TRP A 31 16.89 -3.76 6.38
N THR A 32 18.07 -3.51 6.93
CA THR A 32 19.33 -3.62 6.17
C THR A 32 19.59 -5.05 5.71
N SER A 33 19.36 -6.05 6.56
CA SER A 33 19.54 -7.46 6.18
C SER A 33 18.54 -7.92 5.09
N THR A 34 17.32 -7.40 5.13
CA THR A 34 16.25 -7.82 4.20
C THR A 34 16.26 -7.01 2.91
N PHE A 35 16.44 -5.69 3.00
CA PHE A 35 16.26 -4.74 1.91
C PHE A 35 17.50 -3.89 1.60
N GLY A 36 18.64 -4.14 2.24
CA GLY A 36 19.89 -3.38 1.96
C GLY A 36 20.37 -3.46 0.52
N TRP A 37 19.98 -4.51 -0.20
CA TRP A 37 20.27 -4.68 -1.62
C TRP A 37 19.59 -3.66 -2.54
N LEU A 38 18.48 -3.01 -2.09
CA LEU A 38 17.75 -2.02 -2.89
C LEU A 38 18.64 -0.87 -3.36
N SER A 39 19.52 -0.38 -2.47
CA SER A 39 20.44 0.71 -2.79
C SER A 39 21.42 0.32 -3.91
N ALA A 40 21.96 -0.90 -3.86
CA ALA A 40 22.85 -1.41 -4.91
C ALA A 40 22.12 -1.64 -6.25
N ALA A 41 20.81 -1.92 -6.19
CA ALA A 41 19.94 -2.04 -7.37
C ALA A 41 19.43 -0.67 -7.89
N GLY A 42 19.78 0.45 -7.26
CA GLY A 42 19.29 1.76 -7.64
C GLY A 42 17.81 2.01 -7.34
N MET A 43 17.17 1.14 -6.54
CA MET A 43 15.76 1.25 -6.21
C MET A 43 15.50 2.25 -5.09
N GLY A 44 14.50 3.12 -5.31
CA GLY A 44 13.97 3.98 -4.26
C GLY A 44 13.06 3.24 -3.28
N VAL A 45 12.75 3.88 -2.15
CA VAL A 45 11.77 3.39 -1.18
C VAL A 45 10.71 4.46 -0.94
N ALA A 46 9.44 4.08 -0.97
CA ALA A 46 8.30 4.91 -0.55
C ALA A 46 7.62 4.24 0.65
N GLY A 47 7.89 4.77 1.85
CA GLY A 47 7.39 4.20 3.09
C GLY A 47 5.96 4.65 3.43
N THR A 48 5.20 3.77 4.08
CA THR A 48 3.90 4.06 4.69
C THR A 48 3.95 3.64 6.15
N LEU A 49 3.33 4.40 7.04
CA LEU A 49 3.26 4.05 8.47
C LEU A 49 2.05 3.16 8.76
N GLY A 50 2.28 2.05 9.47
CA GLY A 50 1.25 1.24 10.08
C GLY A 50 1.11 1.51 11.60
N ASN A 51 0.16 0.83 12.24
CA ASN A 51 -0.10 1.04 13.67
C ASN A 51 1.06 0.55 14.55
N HIS A 52 1.79 -0.47 14.16
CA HIS A 52 2.98 -0.93 14.88
C HIS A 52 4.13 0.09 14.80
N ASP A 53 4.28 0.77 13.68
CA ASP A 53 5.32 1.78 13.47
C ASP A 53 5.12 3.01 14.39
N VAL A 54 3.85 3.45 14.58
CA VAL A 54 3.55 4.66 15.36
C VAL A 54 3.40 4.41 16.86
N GLN A 55 3.19 3.16 17.26
CA GLN A 55 2.85 2.78 18.65
C GLN A 55 3.91 3.18 19.66
N PHE A 56 5.20 3.15 19.30
CA PHE A 56 6.29 3.34 20.25
C PHE A 56 7.07 4.65 20.10
N ASN A 57 7.23 5.16 18.89
CA ASN A 57 8.05 6.35 18.64
C ASN A 57 7.47 7.29 17.59
N ARG A 58 6.19 7.14 17.28
CA ARG A 58 5.48 7.93 16.25
C ARG A 58 6.11 7.81 14.85
N GLY A 59 6.68 6.66 14.51
CA GLY A 59 7.27 6.40 13.21
C GLY A 59 8.66 7.03 12.99
N ARG A 60 9.34 7.50 14.04
CA ARG A 60 10.64 8.21 13.89
C ARG A 60 11.73 7.37 13.23
N TYR A 61 11.75 6.06 13.50
CA TYR A 61 12.76 5.18 12.89
C TYR A 61 12.49 4.96 11.40
N GLU A 62 11.21 4.94 11.03
CA GLU A 62 10.73 4.69 9.68
C GLU A 62 11.04 5.88 8.76
N PHE A 63 10.88 7.11 9.22
CA PHE A 63 11.09 8.31 8.38
C PHE A 63 12.47 8.32 7.70
N GLY A 64 13.54 8.05 8.44
CA GLY A 64 14.89 8.06 7.87
C GLY A 64 15.17 6.87 6.96
N LEU A 65 14.83 5.64 7.42
CA LEU A 65 15.15 4.41 6.69
C LEU A 65 14.27 4.23 5.44
N LEU A 66 13.02 4.68 5.48
CA LEU A 66 12.08 4.57 4.37
C LEU A 66 12.04 5.84 3.50
N ASN A 67 12.94 6.79 3.75
CA ASN A 67 13.03 8.05 3.01
C ASN A 67 11.68 8.78 2.91
N MET A 68 11.01 8.93 4.05
CA MET A 68 9.71 9.59 4.16
C MET A 68 9.89 11.07 4.55
N PRO A 69 9.40 12.03 3.77
CA PRO A 69 9.49 13.46 4.11
C PRO A 69 8.51 13.88 5.20
N GLY A 70 7.57 13.02 5.54
CA GLY A 70 6.54 13.23 6.55
C GLY A 70 5.57 12.06 6.62
N PRO A 71 4.53 12.12 7.47
CA PRO A 71 3.57 11.03 7.64
C PRO A 71 2.66 10.87 6.41
N TYR A 72 2.46 11.92 5.63
CA TYR A 72 1.76 11.86 4.35
C TYR A 72 2.45 12.78 3.33
N TYR A 73 2.54 12.33 2.09
CA TYR A 73 3.30 13.02 1.04
C TYR A 73 2.94 12.52 -0.36
N VAL A 74 3.45 13.20 -1.39
CA VAL A 74 3.45 12.72 -2.77
C VAL A 74 4.89 12.37 -3.16
N ARG A 75 5.08 11.20 -3.74
CA ARG A 75 6.32 10.82 -4.43
C ARG A 75 6.03 10.61 -5.90
N ARG A 76 6.78 11.26 -6.75
CA ARG A 76 6.75 11.03 -8.20
C ARG A 76 7.77 9.97 -8.58
N VAL A 77 7.33 9.01 -9.36
CA VAL A 77 8.15 7.96 -9.99
C VAL A 77 7.69 7.89 -11.43
N ASN A 78 8.49 8.41 -12.34
CA ASN A 78 8.13 8.55 -13.76
C ASN A 78 6.70 9.13 -13.96
N ASP A 79 5.81 8.39 -14.61
CA ASP A 79 4.44 8.79 -14.90
C ASP A 79 3.44 8.51 -13.78
N VAL A 80 3.93 8.27 -12.53
CA VAL A 80 3.11 7.97 -11.37
C VAL A 80 3.26 9.01 -10.26
N GLU A 81 2.15 9.43 -9.69
CA GLU A 81 2.08 10.07 -8.38
C GLU A 81 1.66 9.02 -7.34
N LEU A 82 2.60 8.59 -6.50
CA LEU A 82 2.31 7.84 -5.29
C LEU A 82 1.86 8.83 -4.21
N ILE A 83 0.59 8.77 -3.83
CA ILE A 83 0.01 9.60 -2.77
C ILE A 83 -0.02 8.74 -1.51
N VAL A 84 0.93 8.96 -0.61
CA VAL A 84 1.05 8.25 0.66
C VAL A 84 0.28 8.99 1.73
N LEU A 85 -0.54 8.27 2.50
CA LEU A 85 -1.37 8.81 3.57
C LEU A 85 -1.08 8.11 4.91
N ASP A 86 -1.23 8.85 6.00
CA ASP A 86 -1.20 8.29 7.35
C ASP A 86 -2.61 7.95 7.83
N SER A 87 -2.96 6.69 7.76
CA SER A 87 -4.26 6.20 8.25
C SER A 87 -4.32 5.95 9.76
N ASN A 88 -3.20 6.17 10.49
CA ASN A 88 -3.20 6.15 11.95
C ASN A 88 -3.80 7.42 12.54
N ALA A 89 -3.69 8.55 11.83
CA ALA A 89 -4.18 9.85 12.27
C ALA A 89 -4.92 10.58 11.13
N ILE A 90 -6.21 10.25 10.94
CA ILE A 90 -7.05 10.90 9.92
C ILE A 90 -7.53 12.24 10.44
N THR A 91 -6.77 13.29 10.11
CA THR A 91 -7.10 14.67 10.49
C THR A 91 -7.82 15.43 9.37
N SER A 92 -8.52 16.50 9.73
CA SER A 92 -9.10 17.42 8.75
C SER A 92 -8.03 18.07 7.87
N ALA A 93 -6.87 18.37 8.43
CA ALA A 93 -5.74 18.93 7.70
C ALA A 93 -5.23 17.98 6.62
N GLN A 94 -5.00 16.71 6.94
CA GLN A 94 -4.58 15.69 5.97
C GLN A 94 -5.67 15.44 4.92
N THR A 95 -6.93 15.37 5.32
CA THR A 95 -8.05 15.17 4.39
C THR A 95 -8.19 16.35 3.42
N ARG A 96 -8.03 17.59 3.90
CA ARG A 96 -8.00 18.78 3.04
C ARG A 96 -6.79 18.77 2.11
N TRP A 97 -5.62 18.41 2.60
CA TRP A 97 -4.42 18.28 1.77
C TRP A 97 -4.61 17.24 0.67
N LEU A 98 -5.19 16.07 0.99
CA LEU A 98 -5.53 15.04 0.01
C LEU A 98 -6.50 15.57 -1.04
N GLN A 99 -7.57 16.25 -0.63
CA GLN A 99 -8.53 16.84 -1.55
C GLN A 99 -7.87 17.82 -2.51
N LEU A 100 -7.05 18.73 -2.01
CA LEU A 100 -6.31 19.70 -2.82
C LEU A 100 -5.31 19.02 -3.76
N THR A 101 -4.65 17.97 -3.29
CA THR A 101 -3.72 17.17 -4.10
C THR A 101 -4.44 16.48 -5.25
N LEU A 102 -5.59 15.85 -4.97
CA LEU A 102 -6.39 15.17 -6.00
C LEU A 102 -7.08 16.15 -6.96
N ALA A 103 -7.43 17.35 -6.51
CA ALA A 103 -8.07 18.37 -7.35
C ALA A 103 -7.12 18.99 -8.39
N ARG A 104 -5.82 18.91 -8.17
CA ARG A 104 -4.83 19.42 -9.16
C ARG A 104 -4.92 18.61 -10.44
N ARG A 105 -4.88 19.29 -11.59
CA ARG A 105 -4.72 18.59 -12.89
C ARG A 105 -3.31 17.97 -12.91
N SER A 106 -3.27 16.68 -13.14
CA SER A 106 -2.03 15.92 -13.32
C SER A 106 -2.24 14.99 -14.52
N GLY A 107 -1.29 14.97 -15.44
CA GLY A 107 -1.23 13.96 -16.50
C GLY A 107 -0.71 12.61 -16.00
N LEU A 108 -0.32 12.54 -14.72
CA LEU A 108 0.28 11.36 -14.10
C LEU A 108 -0.79 10.43 -13.53
N ARG A 109 -0.51 9.14 -13.51
CA ARG A 109 -1.35 8.14 -12.85
C ARG A 109 -1.20 8.25 -11.35
N ARG A 110 -2.32 8.20 -10.64
CA ARG A 110 -2.35 8.30 -9.19
C ARG A 110 -2.61 6.96 -8.55
N ILE A 111 -1.69 6.54 -7.70
CA ILE A 111 -1.80 5.37 -6.82
C ILE A 111 -1.80 5.90 -5.39
N VAL A 112 -2.84 5.59 -4.64
CA VAL A 112 -2.95 6.00 -3.23
C VAL A 112 -2.53 4.83 -2.34
N VAL A 113 -1.72 5.12 -1.33
CA VAL A 113 -1.13 4.11 -0.44
C VAL A 113 -1.33 4.53 1.02
N PHE A 114 -1.86 3.63 1.83
CA PHE A 114 -1.97 3.80 3.29
C PHE A 114 -2.19 2.44 3.96
N HIS A 115 -2.05 2.39 5.29
CA HIS A 115 -2.02 1.11 6.00
C HIS A 115 -3.40 0.49 6.21
N HIS A 116 -4.35 1.19 6.88
CA HIS A 116 -5.64 0.61 7.29
C HIS A 116 -6.65 0.58 6.13
N PRO A 117 -6.99 -0.60 5.58
CA PRO A 117 -7.86 -0.69 4.40
C PRO A 117 -9.28 -0.21 4.69
N PRO A 118 -9.97 0.44 3.73
CA PRO A 118 -11.39 0.77 3.86
C PRO A 118 -12.27 -0.48 3.81
N PHE A 119 -11.86 -1.49 3.05
CA PHE A 119 -12.57 -2.76 2.88
C PHE A 119 -11.60 -3.89 3.10
N THR A 120 -11.91 -4.79 4.03
CA THR A 120 -11.22 -6.05 4.28
C THR A 120 -12.14 -7.01 4.99
N CYS A 121 -11.97 -8.31 4.75
CA CYS A 121 -12.79 -9.38 5.28
C CYS A 121 -11.87 -10.51 5.76
N GLY A 122 -11.08 -10.23 6.77
CA GLY A 122 -10.06 -11.14 7.32
C GLY A 122 -9.95 -11.04 8.84
N GLY A 123 -8.75 -10.90 9.36
CA GLY A 123 -8.46 -10.73 10.78
C GLY A 123 -9.02 -9.44 11.35
N HIS A 124 -9.01 -8.40 10.57
CA HIS A 124 -9.50 -7.07 10.91
C HIS A 124 -10.75 -6.70 10.11
N LEU A 125 -11.50 -5.72 10.61
CA LEU A 125 -12.58 -5.07 9.87
C LEU A 125 -12.02 -3.85 9.14
N GLY A 126 -12.57 -3.54 7.97
CA GLY A 126 -12.19 -2.35 7.22
C GLY A 126 -12.47 -1.07 7.99
N SER A 127 -11.56 -0.10 7.89
CA SER A 127 -11.61 1.17 8.60
C SER A 127 -12.81 2.02 8.18
N THR A 128 -13.75 2.22 9.10
CA THR A 128 -14.92 3.09 8.88
C THR A 128 -14.50 4.55 8.71
N THR A 129 -13.45 4.98 9.43
CA THR A 129 -12.93 6.36 9.33
C THR A 129 -12.36 6.64 7.95
N VAL A 130 -11.54 5.72 7.42
CA VAL A 130 -11.03 5.82 6.04
C VAL A 130 -12.18 5.83 5.03
N ARG A 131 -13.17 4.93 5.19
CA ARG A 131 -14.32 4.89 4.29
C ARG A 131 -15.06 6.23 4.23
N ARG A 132 -15.30 6.84 5.39
CA ARG A 132 -16.05 8.11 5.47
C ARG A 132 -15.24 9.30 4.96
N ALA A 133 -13.95 9.35 5.29
CA ALA A 133 -13.12 10.51 5.00
C ALA A 133 -12.55 10.53 3.58
N TRP A 134 -12.10 9.38 3.07
CA TRP A 134 -11.26 9.36 1.86
C TRP A 134 -11.88 8.62 0.66
N VAL A 135 -12.69 7.57 0.87
CA VAL A 135 -13.29 6.84 -0.25
C VAL A 135 -14.11 7.76 -1.17
N PRO A 136 -14.94 8.71 -0.67
CA PRO A 136 -15.66 9.65 -1.55
C PRO A 136 -14.72 10.54 -2.37
N LEU A 137 -13.54 10.90 -1.83
CA LEU A 137 -12.54 11.68 -2.55
C LEU A 137 -11.91 10.84 -3.67
N PHE A 138 -11.56 9.59 -3.38
CA PHE A 138 -11.00 8.69 -4.41
C PHE A 138 -11.96 8.51 -5.58
N GLU A 139 -13.23 8.23 -5.30
CA GLU A 139 -14.27 8.07 -6.31
C GLU A 139 -14.47 9.37 -7.12
N ARG A 140 -14.62 10.51 -6.43
CA ARG A 140 -14.84 11.82 -7.06
C ARG A 140 -13.70 12.25 -7.99
N TYR A 141 -12.46 12.03 -7.58
CA TYR A 141 -11.29 12.49 -8.33
C TYR A 141 -10.66 11.41 -9.21
N GLY A 142 -11.35 10.28 -9.41
CA GLY A 142 -10.95 9.25 -10.37
C GLY A 142 -9.64 8.53 -9.99
N VAL A 143 -9.36 8.36 -8.69
CA VAL A 143 -8.30 7.45 -8.25
C VAL A 143 -8.64 6.05 -8.71
N ARG A 144 -7.70 5.37 -9.36
CA ARG A 144 -7.95 4.03 -9.93
C ARG A 144 -7.47 2.91 -9.04
N VAL A 145 -6.37 3.13 -8.29
CA VAL A 145 -5.73 2.11 -7.45
C VAL A 145 -5.50 2.64 -6.04
N VAL A 146 -5.93 1.89 -5.06
CA VAL A 146 -5.67 2.11 -3.63
C VAL A 146 -5.02 0.85 -3.08
N LEU A 147 -3.85 0.99 -2.47
CA LEU A 147 -3.09 -0.10 -1.86
C LEU A 147 -3.09 0.05 -0.34
N SER A 148 -3.30 -1.03 0.38
CA SER A 148 -3.32 -1.06 1.84
C SER A 148 -2.71 -2.35 2.38
N GLY A 149 -2.23 -2.32 3.63
CA GLY A 149 -1.72 -3.46 4.37
C GLY A 149 -2.68 -3.93 5.48
N HIS A 150 -2.16 -4.01 6.71
CA HIS A 150 -2.87 -4.25 7.97
C HIS A 150 -3.49 -5.65 8.11
N ASP A 151 -4.29 -6.11 7.17
CA ASP A 151 -4.88 -7.44 7.22
C ASP A 151 -3.95 -8.43 6.50
N HIS A 152 -3.38 -9.37 7.24
CA HIS A 152 -2.27 -10.24 6.81
C HIS A 152 -2.74 -11.34 5.85
N ASN A 153 -3.22 -10.92 4.70
CA ASN A 153 -3.67 -11.75 3.58
C ASN A 153 -3.71 -10.88 2.31
N TYR A 154 -4.13 -11.45 1.21
CA TYR A 154 -4.43 -10.73 -0.03
C TYR A 154 -5.93 -10.65 -0.24
N GLN A 155 -6.44 -9.46 -0.58
CA GLN A 155 -7.82 -9.26 -1.01
C GLN A 155 -7.90 -8.14 -2.04
N ARG A 156 -8.80 -8.27 -3.02
CA ARG A 156 -9.10 -7.24 -4.02
C ARG A 156 -10.58 -6.96 -4.10
N PHE A 157 -10.93 -5.69 -4.05
CA PHE A 157 -12.29 -5.17 -4.17
C PHE A 157 -12.36 -4.14 -5.28
N ALA A 158 -13.56 -3.91 -5.85
CA ALA A 158 -13.81 -2.81 -6.76
C ALA A 158 -15.08 -2.07 -6.38
N ARG A 159 -15.03 -0.74 -6.43
CA ARG A 159 -16.17 0.13 -6.16
C ARG A 159 -16.03 1.45 -6.92
N ASN A 160 -17.08 1.81 -7.67
CA ASN A 160 -17.18 3.10 -8.37
C ASN A 160 -15.92 3.49 -9.18
N GLY A 161 -15.34 2.52 -9.91
CA GLY A 161 -14.15 2.73 -10.74
C GLY A 161 -12.82 2.73 -9.96
N VAL A 162 -12.84 2.50 -8.64
CA VAL A 162 -11.64 2.37 -7.81
C VAL A 162 -11.39 0.91 -7.46
N THR A 163 -10.16 0.43 -7.68
CA THR A 163 -9.70 -0.89 -7.24
C THR A 163 -8.97 -0.74 -5.90
N TYR A 164 -9.47 -1.43 -4.88
CA TYR A 164 -8.87 -1.48 -3.54
C TYR A 164 -8.17 -2.80 -3.36
N VAL A 165 -6.88 -2.75 -3.06
CA VAL A 165 -6.05 -3.92 -2.81
C VAL A 165 -5.58 -3.89 -1.36
N VAL A 166 -5.79 -5.00 -0.66
CA VAL A 166 -5.20 -5.28 0.64
C VAL A 166 -4.13 -6.34 0.44
N HIS A 167 -2.91 -6.06 0.89
CA HIS A 167 -1.81 -7.01 0.87
C HIS A 167 -0.93 -6.85 2.11
N GLY A 168 -1.33 -7.49 3.21
CA GLY A 168 -0.55 -7.52 4.45
C GLY A 168 0.30 -8.79 4.61
N GLY A 169 0.46 -9.59 3.56
CA GLY A 169 1.23 -10.82 3.57
C GLY A 169 2.75 -10.63 3.41
N GLY A 170 3.32 -9.56 3.99
CA GLY A 170 4.74 -9.23 3.84
C GLY A 170 5.70 -9.97 4.79
N GLY A 171 5.21 -10.69 5.82
CA GLY A 171 6.09 -11.41 6.74
C GLY A 171 5.52 -11.73 8.11
N ALA A 172 4.57 -10.94 8.62
CA ALA A 172 3.91 -11.22 9.90
C ALA A 172 2.91 -12.39 9.81
N GLY A 173 2.43 -12.90 10.95
CA GLY A 173 1.52 -14.05 11.00
C GLY A 173 0.24 -13.82 10.19
N LEU A 174 -0.13 -14.78 9.34
CA LEU A 174 -1.24 -14.66 8.41
C LEU A 174 -2.60 -14.77 9.09
N TYR A 175 -3.59 -14.03 8.57
CA TYR A 175 -4.97 -14.04 9.03
C TYR A 175 -5.89 -14.80 8.06
N LYS A 176 -6.83 -15.55 8.61
CA LYS A 176 -7.87 -16.25 7.85
C LYS A 176 -8.83 -15.24 7.20
N LEU A 177 -9.31 -15.60 6.02
CA LEU A 177 -10.40 -14.87 5.36
C LEU A 177 -11.75 -15.19 6.03
N ARG A 178 -12.65 -14.21 6.03
CA ARG A 178 -14.01 -14.30 6.58
C ARG A 178 -15.03 -13.87 5.52
N ALA A 179 -16.30 -14.07 5.81
CA ALA A 179 -17.39 -13.48 5.03
C ALA A 179 -17.32 -11.95 5.15
N CYS A 180 -17.58 -11.26 4.05
CA CYS A 180 -17.60 -9.81 4.04
C CYS A 180 -18.88 -9.26 4.69
N PRO A 181 -18.78 -8.16 5.44
CA PRO A 181 -19.96 -7.47 5.98
C PRO A 181 -20.92 -7.04 4.86
N ARG A 182 -22.20 -7.01 5.18
CA ARG A 182 -23.21 -6.47 4.26
C ARG A 182 -22.89 -5.02 3.88
N GLY A 183 -23.05 -4.68 2.61
CA GLY A 183 -22.77 -3.33 2.10
C GLY A 183 -21.31 -3.08 1.69
N TYR A 184 -20.43 -4.08 1.83
CA TYR A 184 -19.11 -3.99 1.22
C TYR A 184 -19.19 -4.21 -0.29
N PRO A 185 -18.24 -3.64 -1.06
CA PRO A 185 -18.11 -3.99 -2.46
C PRO A 185 -17.77 -5.48 -2.63
N PRO A 186 -18.06 -6.08 -3.80
CA PRO A 186 -17.69 -7.46 -4.07
C PRO A 186 -16.18 -7.67 -3.90
N ARG A 187 -15.80 -8.73 -3.15
CA ARG A 187 -14.42 -9.22 -3.09
C ARG A 187 -14.16 -10.05 -4.34
N LEU A 188 -13.35 -9.53 -5.25
CA LEU A 188 -13.07 -10.10 -6.56
C LEU A 188 -12.01 -11.20 -6.53
N ALA A 189 -11.04 -11.08 -5.61
CA ALA A 189 -9.99 -12.07 -5.38
C ALA A 189 -9.56 -12.05 -3.93
N ALA A 190 -9.08 -13.19 -3.41
CA ALA A 190 -8.50 -13.27 -2.09
C ALA A 190 -7.63 -14.52 -1.93
N ARG A 191 -6.56 -14.40 -1.11
CA ARG A 191 -5.68 -15.51 -0.74
C ARG A 191 -5.07 -15.29 0.63
N VAL A 192 -4.95 -16.35 1.41
CA VAL A 192 -4.09 -16.40 2.60
C VAL A 192 -2.73 -16.89 2.17
N GLY A 193 -1.70 -16.06 2.29
CA GLY A 193 -0.33 -16.40 1.89
C GLY A 193 0.58 -15.19 1.93
N TYR A 194 1.88 -15.45 1.96
CA TYR A 194 2.90 -14.42 1.81
C TYR A 194 3.14 -14.11 0.34
N GLY A 195 3.56 -12.88 0.07
CA GLY A 195 3.86 -12.44 -1.29
C GLY A 195 4.04 -10.94 -1.42
N PHE A 196 3.98 -10.46 -2.64
CA PHE A 196 4.12 -9.03 -2.97
C PHE A 196 3.33 -8.67 -4.23
N LEU A 197 3.14 -7.38 -4.44
CA LEU A 197 2.53 -6.83 -5.65
C LEU A 197 3.63 -6.32 -6.57
N TYR A 198 3.53 -6.63 -7.85
CA TYR A 198 4.33 -6.01 -8.90
C TYR A 198 3.41 -5.14 -9.78
N LEU A 199 3.69 -3.84 -9.83
CA LEU A 199 2.91 -2.88 -10.58
C LEU A 199 3.71 -2.41 -11.79
N MET A 200 3.15 -2.58 -12.97
CA MET A 200 3.71 -2.11 -14.23
C MET A 200 2.86 -0.96 -14.75
N VAL A 201 3.50 0.19 -14.93
CA VAL A 201 2.83 1.36 -15.52
C VAL A 201 2.95 1.27 -17.04
N GLU A 202 1.80 1.25 -17.68
CA GLU A 202 1.69 1.10 -19.12
C GLU A 202 1.01 2.33 -19.74
N PRO A 203 1.15 2.60 -21.05
CA PRO A 203 0.51 3.76 -21.68
C PRO A 203 -1.00 3.86 -21.39
N ASN A 204 -1.71 2.73 -21.30
CA ASN A 204 -3.15 2.68 -21.13
C ASN A 204 -3.61 2.22 -19.73
N GLY A 205 -2.75 2.28 -18.70
CA GLY A 205 -3.18 1.88 -17.36
C GLY A 205 -2.05 1.40 -16.46
N VAL A 206 -2.44 0.70 -15.40
CA VAL A 206 -1.53 0.02 -14.49
C VAL A 206 -1.88 -1.47 -14.50
N ALA A 207 -0.95 -2.30 -14.94
CA ALA A 207 -1.05 -3.75 -14.77
C ALA A 207 -0.51 -4.12 -13.38
N VAL A 208 -1.23 -4.97 -12.68
CA VAL A 208 -0.86 -5.46 -11.36
C VAL A 208 -0.79 -6.97 -11.39
N GLU A 209 0.33 -7.49 -10.94
CA GLU A 209 0.54 -8.91 -10.70
C GLU A 209 0.79 -9.15 -9.21
N VAL A 210 0.07 -10.10 -8.65
CA VAL A 210 0.22 -10.53 -7.26
C VAL A 210 0.98 -11.84 -7.24
N LEU A 211 2.12 -11.86 -6.58
CA LEU A 211 3.06 -12.97 -6.59
C LEU A 211 3.22 -13.57 -5.21
N ASP A 212 3.28 -14.89 -5.11
CA ASP A 212 3.69 -15.58 -3.89
C ASP A 212 5.22 -15.64 -3.74
N LEU A 213 5.70 -16.23 -2.65
CA LEU A 213 7.15 -16.34 -2.39
C LEU A 213 7.92 -17.16 -3.43
N ALA A 214 7.24 -18.07 -4.15
CA ALA A 214 7.83 -18.83 -5.23
C ALA A 214 7.82 -18.10 -6.57
N GLY A 215 7.31 -16.84 -6.60
CA GLY A 215 7.15 -16.07 -7.82
C GLY A 215 5.97 -16.53 -8.69
N LYS A 216 5.07 -17.35 -8.15
CA LYS A 216 3.85 -17.76 -8.85
C LYS A 216 2.82 -16.67 -8.79
N SER A 217 2.24 -16.31 -9.94
CA SER A 217 1.12 -15.38 -10.03
C SER A 217 -0.14 -15.97 -9.40
N ILE A 218 -0.70 -15.27 -8.42
CA ILE A 218 -1.93 -15.66 -7.70
C ILE A 218 -3.14 -14.82 -8.10
N ASP A 219 -2.91 -13.63 -8.64
CA ASP A 219 -3.91 -12.78 -9.27
C ASP A 219 -3.22 -11.85 -10.27
N ARG A 220 -3.94 -11.48 -11.31
CA ARG A 220 -3.49 -10.51 -12.31
C ARG A 220 -4.67 -9.67 -12.78
N PHE A 221 -4.51 -8.36 -12.80
CA PHE A 221 -5.54 -7.45 -13.27
C PHE A 221 -4.93 -6.16 -13.84
N ARG A 222 -5.72 -5.43 -14.60
CA ARG A 222 -5.37 -4.12 -15.15
C ARG A 222 -6.39 -3.09 -14.68
N VAL A 223 -5.91 -1.88 -14.46
CA VAL A 223 -6.69 -0.70 -14.11
C VAL A 223 -6.40 0.40 -15.13
N THR A 224 -7.43 0.85 -15.83
CA THR A 224 -7.38 1.88 -16.89
C THR A 224 -7.94 3.21 -16.41
#